data_5532117fa332c6d68adc090c150899ac
#
_entry.id   5532117fa332c6d68adc090c150899ac
#
_cell.length_a   1.000
_cell.length_b   1.000
_cell.length_c   1.000
_cell.angle_alpha   90.00
_cell.angle_beta   90.00
_cell.angle_gamma   90.00
#
_symmetry.space_group_name_H-M   'P 1'
#
loop_
_entity.id
_entity.type
_entity.pdbx_description
1 polymer ?
#
loop_
_entity_poly.entity_id
_entity_poly.type
_entity_poly.pdbx_seq_one_letter_code
_entity_poly.pdbx_strand_id
1 'polypeptide(L)'
;MINYQFFPRSHGVTPQIRQIINCFKVVDEQKDENVHLKSNEMLALVRPHLEALRFTVETGKAADEQIYVPVLFSENDQVDKYFAADALSEDHKIVIEVEAGRAVRNNQFLKDIFQACMMYEVEYLVIAVLNEYTYNASGKQQIGHDYISVKTFLETLYVSNRLQLPLKGILLIGY
;
A
#
# COMPACT_ATOMS: atom_id res chain seq x y z
N MET A 1 -1.88 15.47 -7.39
CA MET A 1 -3.33 15.24 -7.04
C MET A 1 -3.53 13.79 -6.70
N ILE A 2 -4.11 13.49 -5.54
CA ILE A 2 -4.39 12.12 -5.08
C ILE A 2 -5.57 11.52 -5.84
N ASN A 3 -5.33 10.39 -6.50
CA ASN A 3 -6.37 9.52 -7.02
C ASN A 3 -6.58 8.35 -6.05
N TYR A 4 -7.78 7.78 -5.98
CA TYR A 4 -7.99 6.57 -5.22
C TYR A 4 -9.17 5.75 -5.75
N GLN A 5 -9.10 4.44 -5.52
CA GLN A 5 -10.20 3.52 -5.80
C GLN A 5 -10.21 2.42 -4.74
N PHE A 6 -11.37 2.13 -4.18
CA PHE A 6 -11.57 0.99 -3.27
C PHE A 6 -12.11 -0.22 -4.04
N PHE A 7 -11.63 -1.40 -3.70
CA PHE A 7 -12.05 -2.67 -4.28
C PHE A 7 -12.52 -3.65 -3.20
N PRO A 8 -13.57 -4.46 -3.46
CA PRO A 8 -14.38 -4.44 -4.70
C PRO A 8 -15.15 -3.13 -4.86
N ARG A 9 -15.41 -2.71 -6.09
CA ARG A 9 -16.12 -1.46 -6.42
C ARG A 9 -17.58 -1.44 -5.94
N SER A 10 -18.14 -2.60 -5.60
CA SER A 10 -19.45 -2.74 -4.99
C SER A 10 -19.48 -2.31 -3.52
N HIS A 11 -18.33 -2.12 -2.89
CA HIS A 11 -18.21 -1.68 -1.50
C HIS A 11 -17.81 -0.21 -1.45
N GLY A 12 -18.39 0.53 -0.50
CA GLY A 12 -17.95 1.89 -0.17
C GLY A 12 -16.74 1.88 0.77
N VAL A 13 -16.03 3.00 0.85
CA VAL A 13 -14.94 3.19 1.81
C VAL A 13 -15.49 3.29 3.24
N THR A 14 -14.87 2.59 4.18
CA THR A 14 -15.18 2.72 5.61
C THR A 14 -14.70 4.10 6.14
N PRO A 15 -15.19 4.56 7.30
CA PRO A 15 -14.67 5.78 7.92
C PRO A 15 -13.16 5.76 8.12
N GLN A 16 -12.59 4.64 8.57
CA GLN A 16 -11.16 4.49 8.79
C GLN A 16 -10.37 4.56 7.47
N ILE A 17 -10.82 3.89 6.41
CA ILE A 17 -10.23 3.97 5.07
C ILE A 17 -10.28 5.42 4.55
N ARG A 18 -11.36 6.15 4.81
CA ARG A 18 -11.48 7.57 4.43
C ARG A 18 -10.46 8.44 5.15
N GLN A 19 -10.20 8.19 6.43
CA GLN A 19 -9.17 8.90 7.18
C GLN A 19 -7.77 8.66 6.59
N ILE A 20 -7.45 7.43 6.18
CA ILE A 20 -6.20 7.12 5.50
C ILE A 20 -6.07 7.91 4.18
N ILE A 21 -7.11 7.95 3.35
CA ILE A 21 -7.13 8.76 2.12
C ILE A 21 -6.82 10.23 2.43
N ASN A 22 -7.39 10.76 3.52
CA ASN A 22 -7.16 12.15 3.91
C ASN A 22 -5.71 12.40 4.35
N CYS A 23 -5.02 11.44 4.98
CA CYS A 23 -3.59 11.56 5.29
C CYS A 23 -2.76 11.83 4.02
N PHE A 24 -3.00 11.07 2.96
CA PHE A 24 -2.30 11.27 1.68
C PHE A 24 -2.69 12.59 1.00
N LYS A 25 -3.96 13.00 1.08
CA LYS A 25 -4.41 14.28 0.53
C LYS A 25 -3.73 15.47 1.19
N VAL A 26 -3.63 15.48 2.52
CA VAL A 26 -2.94 16.55 3.26
C VAL A 26 -1.49 16.69 2.82
N VAL A 27 -0.78 15.58 2.64
CA VAL A 27 0.59 15.59 2.13
C VAL A 27 0.66 16.11 0.69
N ASP A 28 -0.27 15.68 -0.18
CA ASP A 28 -0.31 16.14 -1.57
C ASP A 28 -0.58 17.65 -1.70
N GLU A 29 -1.42 18.20 -0.83
CA GLU A 29 -1.70 19.65 -0.78
C GLU A 29 -0.51 20.49 -0.27
N GLN A 30 0.38 19.90 0.52
CA GLN A 30 1.54 20.56 1.10
C GLN A 30 2.80 20.47 0.26
N LYS A 31 2.87 19.50 -0.68
CA LYS A 31 4.03 19.35 -1.55
C LYS A 31 4.00 20.33 -2.73
N ASP A 32 5.16 20.75 -3.19
CA ASP A 32 5.28 21.49 -4.46
C ASP A 32 4.84 20.59 -5.64
N GLU A 33 4.11 21.16 -6.59
CA GLU A 33 3.53 20.44 -7.74
C GLU A 33 4.56 19.66 -8.59
N ASN A 34 5.83 20.08 -8.58
CA ASN A 34 6.91 19.49 -9.37
C ASN A 34 7.75 18.46 -8.62
N VAL A 35 7.42 18.14 -7.36
CA VAL A 35 8.19 17.19 -6.56
C VAL A 35 7.65 15.77 -6.74
N HIS A 36 8.47 14.92 -7.36
CA HIS A 36 8.22 13.48 -7.40
C HIS A 36 8.83 12.80 -6.17
N LEU A 37 7.98 12.46 -5.21
CA LEU A 37 8.39 11.78 -3.99
C LEU A 37 8.71 10.31 -4.25
N LYS A 38 9.82 9.83 -3.69
CA LYS A 38 10.08 8.38 -3.59
C LYS A 38 9.21 7.77 -2.49
N SER A 39 9.06 6.44 -2.47
CA SER A 39 8.24 5.76 -1.46
C SER A 39 8.60 6.14 -0.03
N ASN A 40 9.89 6.09 0.31
CA ASN A 40 10.36 6.45 1.66
C ASN A 40 10.09 7.91 2.01
N GLU A 41 10.14 8.81 1.03
CA GLU A 41 9.83 10.23 1.24
C GLU A 41 8.32 10.43 1.45
N MET A 42 7.49 9.77 0.63
CA MET A 42 6.03 9.78 0.83
C MET A 42 5.67 9.15 2.18
N LEU A 43 6.25 8.01 2.53
CA LEU A 43 6.00 7.34 3.81
C LEU A 43 6.41 8.24 4.99
N ALA A 44 7.55 8.91 4.91
CA ALA A 44 8.02 9.84 5.96
C ALA A 44 7.08 11.04 6.14
N LEU A 45 6.53 11.58 5.04
CA LEU A 45 5.59 12.69 5.10
C LEU A 45 4.21 12.30 5.62
N VAL A 46 3.70 11.11 5.24
CA VAL A 46 2.39 10.64 5.68
C VAL A 46 2.42 10.06 7.10
N ARG A 47 3.59 9.65 7.59
CA ARG A 47 3.78 9.02 8.91
C ARG A 47 3.09 9.76 10.06
N PRO A 48 3.33 11.07 10.32
CA PRO A 48 2.72 11.74 11.48
C PRO A 48 1.18 11.72 11.43
N HIS A 49 0.60 11.71 10.22
CA HIS A 49 -0.84 11.63 10.03
C HIS A 49 -1.37 10.21 10.28
N LEU A 50 -0.62 9.18 9.87
CA LEU A 50 -0.96 7.78 10.14
C LEU A 50 -0.81 7.44 11.63
N GLU A 51 0.26 7.91 12.27
CA GLU A 51 0.48 7.73 13.73
C GLU A 51 -0.64 8.39 14.55
N ALA A 52 -1.16 9.54 14.12
CA ALA A 52 -2.34 10.17 14.72
C ALA A 52 -3.62 9.30 14.61
N LEU A 53 -3.67 8.41 13.61
CA LEU A 53 -4.71 7.39 13.44
C LEU A 53 -4.37 6.06 14.12
N ARG A 54 -3.33 6.04 14.98
CA ARG A 54 -2.82 4.87 15.70
C ARG A 54 -2.25 3.77 14.80
N PHE A 55 -1.62 4.15 13.70
CA PHE A 55 -0.78 3.23 12.95
C PHE A 55 0.63 3.24 13.53
N THR A 56 1.26 2.07 13.57
CA THR A 56 2.71 1.96 13.64
C THR A 56 3.25 2.07 12.23
N VAL A 57 4.29 2.90 12.00
CA VAL A 57 4.83 3.18 10.67
C VAL A 57 6.33 2.89 10.67
N GLU A 58 6.81 2.17 9.65
CA GLU A 58 8.24 1.86 9.46
C GLU A 58 9.07 3.17 9.46
N THR A 59 10.18 3.17 10.19
CA THR A 59 11.04 4.36 10.29
C THR A 59 12.35 4.21 9.54
N GLY A 60 12.73 2.98 9.20
CA GLY A 60 13.96 2.66 8.48
C GLY A 60 14.05 1.17 8.14
N LYS A 61 15.25 0.73 7.75
CA LYS A 61 15.49 -0.65 7.33
C LYS A 61 16.22 -1.50 8.37
N ALA A 62 16.57 -0.94 9.54
CA ALA A 62 17.06 -1.73 10.65
C ALA A 62 15.95 -2.61 11.24
N ALA A 63 16.32 -3.72 11.88
CA ALA A 63 15.33 -4.69 12.36
C ALA A 63 14.34 -4.12 13.40
N ASP A 64 14.78 -3.16 14.19
CA ASP A 64 13.96 -2.45 15.19
C ASP A 64 13.16 -1.27 14.61
N GLU A 65 13.39 -0.93 13.35
CA GLU A 65 12.70 0.13 12.63
C GLU A 65 11.59 -0.41 11.71
N GLN A 66 11.60 -1.72 11.44
CA GLN A 66 10.64 -2.39 10.57
C GLN A 66 9.44 -2.92 11.36
N ILE A 67 8.31 -3.02 10.67
CA ILE A 67 7.09 -3.61 11.22
C ILE A 67 6.97 -5.03 10.68
N TYR A 68 6.84 -5.99 11.59
CA TYR A 68 6.71 -7.40 11.25
C TYR A 68 5.32 -7.90 11.59
N VAL A 69 4.61 -8.38 10.57
CA VAL A 69 3.27 -8.96 10.72
C VAL A 69 3.38 -10.48 10.66
N PRO A 70 2.94 -11.22 11.71
CA PRO A 70 2.99 -12.66 11.72
C PRO A 70 2.23 -13.30 10.55
N VAL A 71 2.73 -14.45 10.09
CA VAL A 71 2.14 -15.22 8.98
C VAL A 71 1.96 -16.68 9.37
N LEU A 72 2.95 -17.26 10.03
CA LEU A 72 2.90 -18.64 10.51
C LEU A 72 3.27 -18.70 11.98
N PHE A 73 2.60 -19.59 12.69
CA PHE A 73 2.85 -19.90 14.09
C PHE A 73 3.27 -21.36 14.22
N SER A 74 4.27 -21.62 15.05
CA SER A 74 4.70 -22.94 15.47
C SER A 74 4.05 -23.34 16.79
N GLU A 75 4.52 -24.42 17.40
CA GLU A 75 4.03 -24.89 18.70
C GLU A 75 4.12 -23.78 19.78
N ASN A 76 3.12 -23.75 20.65
CA ASN A 76 2.97 -22.76 21.74
C ASN A 76 2.88 -21.29 21.24
N ASP A 77 2.23 -21.08 20.10
CA ASP A 77 1.95 -19.78 19.50
C ASP A 77 3.22 -18.93 19.21
N GLN A 78 4.37 -19.58 19.04
CA GLN A 78 5.58 -18.88 18.65
C GLN A 78 5.49 -18.45 17.19
N VAL A 79 5.83 -17.18 16.89
CA VAL A 79 5.88 -16.70 15.52
C VAL A 79 7.03 -17.39 14.77
N ASP A 80 6.70 -18.18 13.77
CA ASP A 80 7.65 -18.89 12.93
C ASP A 80 8.06 -18.09 11.68
N LYS A 81 7.10 -17.35 11.13
CA LYS A 81 7.31 -16.50 9.95
C LYS A 81 6.51 -15.22 10.03
N TYR A 82 7.08 -14.15 9.50
CA TYR A 82 6.46 -12.84 9.36
C TYR A 82 6.81 -12.21 8.00
N PHE A 83 6.03 -11.20 7.58
CA PHE A 83 6.37 -10.28 6.51
C PHE A 83 6.50 -8.87 7.07
N ALA A 84 7.39 -8.07 6.44
CA ALA A 84 7.50 -6.66 6.75
C ALA A 84 6.34 -5.89 6.08
N ALA A 85 5.92 -4.79 6.71
CA ALA A 85 4.96 -3.83 6.19
C ALA A 85 5.45 -2.40 6.43
N ASP A 86 5.05 -1.46 5.58
CA ASP A 86 5.37 -0.03 5.75
C ASP A 86 4.56 0.60 6.88
N ALA A 87 3.29 0.19 7.07
CA ALA A 87 2.50 0.58 8.23
C ALA A 87 1.43 -0.47 8.57
N LEU A 88 1.09 -0.53 9.87
CA LEU A 88 0.07 -1.43 10.42
C LEU A 88 -0.82 -0.69 11.42
N SER A 89 -2.14 -0.87 11.31
CA SER A 89 -3.08 -0.30 12.27
C SER A 89 -2.97 -0.95 13.66
N GLU A 90 -3.33 -0.21 14.73
CA GLU A 90 -3.29 -0.70 16.12
C GLU A 90 -4.09 -2.00 16.32
N ASP A 91 -5.21 -2.15 15.62
CA ASP A 91 -6.06 -3.35 15.63
C ASP A 91 -5.58 -4.48 14.71
N HIS A 92 -4.45 -4.30 14.05
CA HIS A 92 -3.83 -5.22 13.09
C HIS A 92 -4.70 -5.57 11.86
N LYS A 93 -5.76 -4.79 11.59
CA LYS A 93 -6.70 -5.06 10.51
C LYS A 93 -6.31 -4.45 9.16
N ILE A 94 -5.50 -3.40 9.18
CA ILE A 94 -5.12 -2.65 7.98
C ILE A 94 -3.61 -2.61 7.85
N VAL A 95 -3.10 -3.10 6.74
CA VAL A 95 -1.70 -2.94 6.33
C VAL A 95 -1.60 -1.92 5.20
N ILE A 96 -0.54 -1.11 5.21
CA ILE A 96 -0.25 -0.10 4.18
C ILE A 96 1.11 -0.41 3.58
N GLU A 97 1.20 -0.37 2.24
CA GLU A 97 2.41 -0.48 1.44
C GLU A 97 2.52 0.74 0.52
N VAL A 98 3.68 1.39 0.51
CA VAL A 98 3.95 2.59 -0.29
C VAL A 98 5.04 2.28 -1.30
N GLU A 99 4.68 2.19 -2.55
CA GLU A 99 5.56 1.82 -3.64
C GLU A 99 5.89 3.01 -4.54
N ALA A 100 7.14 3.10 -4.98
CA ALA A 100 7.59 4.12 -5.93
C ALA A 100 8.31 3.51 -7.11
N GLY A 101 7.82 3.80 -8.32
CA GLY A 101 8.49 3.61 -9.60
C GLY A 101 8.84 2.17 -9.98
N ARG A 102 8.61 1.21 -9.11
CA ARG A 102 8.83 -0.22 -9.38
C ARG A 102 7.59 -1.07 -9.07
N ALA A 103 6.51 -0.43 -8.65
CA ALA A 103 5.26 -1.10 -8.30
C ALA A 103 4.83 -2.08 -9.42
N VAL A 104 4.73 -1.59 -10.64
CA VAL A 104 4.32 -2.38 -11.82
C VAL A 104 5.50 -3.09 -12.47
N ARG A 105 6.63 -2.42 -12.69
CA ARG A 105 7.77 -3.01 -13.43
C ARG A 105 8.38 -4.25 -12.78
N ASN A 106 8.42 -4.29 -11.45
CA ASN A 106 8.94 -5.42 -10.68
C ASN A 106 7.81 -6.25 -10.05
N ASN A 107 6.55 -5.99 -10.40
CA ASN A 107 5.38 -6.65 -9.83
C ASN A 107 5.33 -6.55 -8.28
N GLN A 108 5.87 -5.48 -7.68
CA GLN A 108 5.88 -5.33 -6.23
C GLN A 108 4.46 -5.32 -5.67
N PHE A 109 3.53 -4.60 -6.30
CA PHE A 109 2.13 -4.59 -5.87
C PHE A 109 1.50 -5.99 -5.81
N LEU A 110 1.91 -6.94 -6.68
CA LEU A 110 1.44 -8.32 -6.60
C LEU A 110 2.01 -9.03 -5.38
N LYS A 111 3.30 -8.84 -5.10
CA LYS A 111 3.94 -9.36 -3.89
C LYS A 111 3.19 -8.85 -2.65
N ASP A 112 2.88 -7.55 -2.60
CA ASP A 112 2.21 -6.92 -1.46
C ASP A 112 0.78 -7.46 -1.28
N ILE A 113 0.03 -7.66 -2.37
CA ILE A 113 -1.29 -8.32 -2.32
C ILE A 113 -1.17 -9.73 -1.73
N PHE A 114 -0.22 -10.55 -2.22
CA PHE A 114 -0.06 -11.91 -1.73
C PHE A 114 0.43 -11.95 -0.27
N GLN A 115 1.34 -11.07 0.11
CA GLN A 115 1.81 -10.97 1.50
C GLN A 115 0.68 -10.57 2.44
N ALA A 116 -0.10 -9.53 2.10
CA ALA A 116 -1.24 -9.10 2.90
C ALA A 116 -2.30 -10.21 3.07
N CYS A 117 -2.53 -11.03 2.03
CA CYS A 117 -3.43 -12.18 2.11
C CYS A 117 -2.97 -13.27 3.09
N MET A 118 -1.68 -13.31 3.42
CA MET A 118 -1.11 -14.28 4.36
C MET A 118 -0.87 -13.71 5.76
N MET A 119 -0.89 -12.40 5.92
CA MET A 119 -0.68 -11.72 7.20
C MET A 119 -1.83 -12.00 8.17
N TYR A 120 -1.49 -12.41 9.39
CA TYR A 120 -2.45 -12.75 10.43
C TYR A 120 -3.33 -11.55 10.81
N GLU A 121 -4.64 -11.78 10.86
CA GLU A 121 -5.69 -10.80 11.19
C GLU A 121 -5.86 -9.62 10.21
N VAL A 122 -5.04 -9.50 9.18
CA VAL A 122 -5.17 -8.42 8.20
C VAL A 122 -6.44 -8.63 7.36
N GLU A 123 -7.28 -7.60 7.32
CA GLU A 123 -8.56 -7.57 6.60
C GLU A 123 -8.54 -6.62 5.39
N TYR A 124 -7.72 -5.59 5.44
CA TYR A 124 -7.62 -4.56 4.40
C TYR A 124 -6.17 -4.29 4.03
N LEU A 125 -5.93 -4.12 2.74
CA LEU A 125 -4.66 -3.67 2.21
C LEU A 125 -4.83 -2.27 1.61
N VAL A 126 -3.91 -1.37 1.92
CA VAL A 126 -3.75 -0.09 1.24
C VAL A 126 -2.46 -0.15 0.43
N ILE A 127 -2.57 0.06 -0.87
CA ILE A 127 -1.41 0.17 -1.77
C ILE A 127 -1.36 1.60 -2.30
N ALA A 128 -0.30 2.32 -1.98
CA ALA A 128 -0.04 3.64 -2.55
C ALA A 128 1.06 3.53 -3.62
N VAL A 129 0.77 3.99 -4.83
CA VAL A 129 1.70 3.95 -5.97
C VAL A 129 1.78 5.31 -6.64
N LEU A 130 2.83 5.56 -7.41
CA LEU A 130 2.92 6.77 -8.22
C LEU A 130 1.81 6.81 -9.30
N ASN A 131 1.22 8.00 -9.50
CA ASN A 131 0.33 8.22 -10.65
C ASN A 131 1.11 8.03 -11.95
N GLU A 132 2.30 8.66 -12.02
CA GLU A 132 3.21 8.58 -13.16
C GLU A 132 4.63 8.32 -12.69
N TYR A 133 5.33 7.46 -13.39
CA TYR A 133 6.73 7.14 -13.13
C TYR A 133 7.57 7.27 -14.39
N THR A 134 8.55 8.18 -14.37
CA THR A 134 9.47 8.38 -15.47
C THR A 134 10.70 7.48 -15.32
N TYR A 135 11.03 6.75 -16.39
CA TYR A 135 12.16 5.84 -16.42
C TYR A 135 12.86 5.82 -17.78
N ASN A 136 14.12 5.41 -17.81
CA ASN A 136 14.86 5.23 -19.05
C ASN A 136 14.81 3.77 -19.51
N ALA A 137 14.37 3.54 -20.75
CA ALA A 137 14.41 2.24 -21.42
C ALA A 137 14.96 2.41 -22.83
N SER A 138 15.94 1.58 -23.19
CA SER A 138 16.59 1.60 -24.53
C SER A 138 17.10 2.99 -24.95
N GLY A 139 17.64 3.76 -23.99
CA GLY A 139 18.17 5.11 -24.23
C GLY A 139 17.11 6.19 -24.44
N LYS A 140 15.84 5.89 -24.20
CA LYS A 140 14.74 6.85 -24.29
C LYS A 140 14.01 6.96 -22.94
N GLN A 141 13.60 8.17 -22.60
CA GLN A 141 12.73 8.44 -21.47
C GLN A 141 11.32 7.94 -21.79
N GLN A 142 10.74 7.20 -20.86
CA GLN A 142 9.38 6.68 -20.93
C GLN A 142 8.63 7.03 -19.66
N ILE A 143 7.31 7.11 -19.76
CA ILE A 143 6.40 7.35 -18.63
C ILE A 143 5.58 6.08 -18.41
N GLY A 144 5.63 5.54 -17.21
CA GLY A 144 4.72 4.50 -16.72
C GLY A 144 3.57 5.15 -15.95
N HIS A 145 2.38 4.58 -16.09
CA HIS A 145 1.17 5.00 -15.36
C HIS A 145 0.81 3.91 -14.36
N ASP A 146 1.54 3.88 -13.23
CA ASP A 146 1.46 2.78 -12.27
C ASP A 146 0.07 2.69 -11.64
N TYR A 147 -0.52 3.81 -11.23
CA TYR A 147 -1.88 3.83 -10.69
C TYR A 147 -2.91 3.20 -11.65
N ILE A 148 -2.90 3.60 -12.92
CA ILE A 148 -3.84 3.07 -13.93
C ILE A 148 -3.61 1.58 -14.17
N SER A 149 -2.35 1.14 -14.22
CA SER A 149 -2.00 -0.27 -14.43
C SER A 149 -2.48 -1.15 -13.28
N VAL A 150 -2.21 -0.75 -12.02
CA VAL A 150 -2.65 -1.47 -10.83
C VAL A 150 -4.18 -1.45 -10.71
N LYS A 151 -4.81 -0.31 -10.98
CA LYS A 151 -6.27 -0.17 -11.00
C LYS A 151 -6.91 -1.17 -11.99
N THR A 152 -6.41 -1.22 -13.22
CA THR A 152 -6.92 -2.13 -14.26
C THR A 152 -6.75 -3.60 -13.84
N PHE A 153 -5.60 -3.93 -13.23
CA PHE A 153 -5.36 -5.27 -12.69
C PHE A 153 -6.39 -5.63 -11.60
N LEU A 154 -6.57 -4.75 -10.61
CA LEU A 154 -7.53 -5.00 -9.52
C LEU A 154 -8.98 -5.07 -10.03
N GLU A 155 -9.37 -4.23 -10.98
CA GLU A 155 -10.68 -4.32 -11.63
C GLU A 155 -10.87 -5.70 -12.29
N THR A 156 -9.87 -6.17 -13.04
CA THR A 156 -9.90 -7.48 -13.70
C THR A 156 -9.98 -8.61 -12.68
N LEU A 157 -9.18 -8.54 -11.61
CA LEU A 157 -9.16 -9.53 -10.54
C LEU A 157 -10.56 -9.70 -9.91
N TYR A 158 -11.17 -8.61 -9.49
CA TYR A 158 -12.47 -8.63 -8.82
C TYR A 158 -13.63 -8.94 -9.77
N VAL A 159 -13.61 -8.45 -11.01
CA VAL A 159 -14.67 -8.72 -12.01
C VAL A 159 -14.60 -10.16 -12.50
N SER A 160 -13.40 -10.73 -12.70
CA SER A 160 -13.25 -12.12 -13.13
C SER A 160 -13.78 -13.12 -12.10
N ASN A 161 -13.73 -12.76 -10.84
CA ASN A 161 -14.15 -13.58 -9.69
C ASN A 161 -13.56 -15.02 -9.67
N ARG A 162 -12.42 -15.23 -10.37
CA ARG A 162 -11.73 -16.52 -10.47
C ARG A 162 -10.77 -16.76 -9.32
N LEU A 163 -10.19 -15.69 -8.78
CA LEU A 163 -9.34 -15.70 -7.61
C LEU A 163 -10.00 -14.83 -6.53
N GLN A 164 -10.34 -15.46 -5.41
CA GLN A 164 -10.90 -14.76 -4.25
C GLN A 164 -9.81 -14.53 -3.22
N LEU A 165 -9.63 -13.27 -2.85
CA LEU A 165 -8.69 -12.89 -1.80
C LEU A 165 -9.36 -12.98 -0.43
N PRO A 166 -8.63 -13.35 0.63
CA PRO A 166 -9.16 -13.38 2.00
C PRO A 166 -9.33 -11.97 2.60
N LEU A 167 -9.05 -10.92 1.84
CA LEU A 167 -9.18 -9.53 2.25
C LEU A 167 -10.61 -9.03 2.07
N LYS A 168 -11.10 -8.23 3.01
CA LYS A 168 -12.39 -7.52 2.90
C LYS A 168 -12.34 -6.41 1.84
N GLY A 169 -11.16 -5.86 1.58
CA GLY A 169 -10.97 -4.88 0.53
C GLY A 169 -9.53 -4.42 0.35
N ILE A 170 -9.32 -3.80 -0.81
CA ILE A 170 -8.05 -3.14 -1.16
C ILE A 170 -8.33 -1.69 -1.50
N LEU A 171 -7.64 -0.77 -0.85
CA LEU A 171 -7.58 0.63 -1.23
C LEU A 171 -6.36 0.86 -2.10
N LEU A 172 -6.55 1.31 -3.33
CA LEU A 172 -5.49 1.81 -4.18
C LEU A 172 -5.45 3.33 -4.10
N ILE A 173 -4.27 3.88 -3.83
CA ILE A 173 -3.99 5.32 -3.83
C ILE A 173 -2.94 5.61 -4.90
N GLY A 174 -3.20 6.65 -5.73
CA GLY A 174 -2.23 7.22 -6.65
C GLY A 174 -1.76 8.59 -6.16
N TYR A 175 -0.45 8.78 -5.98
CA TYR A 175 0.15 10.02 -5.48
C TYR A 175 1.16 10.63 -6.45
#